data_7c16c90a8423cbc64702d15c3480f1ab
#
_entry.id   7c16c90a8423cbc64702d15c3480f1ab
#
_cell.length_a   1.000
_cell.length_b   1.000
_cell.length_c   1.000
_cell.angle_alpha   90.00
_cell.angle_beta   90.00
_cell.angle_gamma   90.00
#
_symmetry.space_group_name_H-M   'P 1'
#
loop_
_entity.id
_entity.type
_entity.pdbx_description
1 polymer ?
#
loop_
_entity_poly.entity_id
_entity_poly.type
_entity_poly.pdbx_seq_one_letter_code
_entity_poly.pdbx_strand_id
1 'polypeptide(L)'
;IMINASIVLEGGATRGVFTSGVLDYLMEQDTYLSHVIGVSAGACNAVDYASKQIGRTRNCMIVEDKEYNYHNNLRDFMREKSLLDMDMVFDKYPREIFPFDFETFRKSCEQGMVCEQVTTNCITGKAEYMIETQDFDRLLRICRASSSMPLLCPMVNIDGVPYLDGGLADSIPIRHALHQKNEKIVVILTRNPGYRKKSMTKGMAKLYRRAYGKYPE
;
A
#
# COMPACT_ATOMS: atom_id res chain seq x y z
N ILE A 1 -23.43 -5.69 -7.18
CA ILE A 1 -23.80 -6.26 -5.85
C ILE A 1 -22.50 -6.48 -5.07
N MET A 2 -22.42 -5.92 -3.86
CA MET A 2 -21.27 -6.10 -3.00
C MET A 2 -21.35 -7.44 -2.25
N ILE A 3 -20.29 -8.24 -2.33
CA ILE A 3 -20.19 -9.56 -1.69
C ILE A 3 -19.68 -9.37 -0.26
N ASN A 4 -20.34 -9.99 0.73
CA ASN A 4 -19.88 -9.97 2.12
C ASN A 4 -18.65 -10.88 2.29
N ALA A 5 -17.49 -10.33 1.98
CA ALA A 5 -16.19 -11.01 2.02
C ALA A 5 -15.07 -10.01 2.23
N SER A 6 -13.94 -10.48 2.77
CA SER A 6 -12.70 -9.73 2.85
C SER A 6 -11.73 -10.13 1.72
N ILE A 7 -11.01 -9.15 1.18
CA ILE A 7 -9.88 -9.41 0.30
C ILE A 7 -8.61 -8.80 0.91
N VAL A 8 -7.58 -9.63 1.09
CA VAL A 8 -6.30 -9.28 1.69
C VAL A 8 -5.25 -9.23 0.59
N LEU A 9 -4.60 -8.07 0.44
CA LEU A 9 -3.65 -7.78 -0.63
C LEU A 9 -2.23 -7.67 -0.07
N GLU A 10 -1.40 -8.69 -0.32
CA GLU A 10 0.00 -8.67 0.07
C GLU A 10 0.76 -7.55 -0.65
N GLY A 11 1.69 -6.90 0.03
CA GLY A 11 2.63 -5.96 -0.56
C GLY A 11 3.65 -6.64 -1.47
N GLY A 12 4.49 -5.85 -2.14
CA GLY A 12 5.52 -6.45 -2.96
C GLY A 12 6.10 -5.56 -4.05
N ALA A 13 6.01 -4.25 -3.91
CA ALA A 13 6.44 -3.28 -4.92
C ALA A 13 5.86 -3.64 -6.31
N THR A 14 6.69 -3.76 -7.34
CA THR A 14 6.24 -4.08 -8.71
C THR A 14 5.52 -5.42 -8.87
N ARG A 15 5.67 -6.36 -7.93
CA ARG A 15 4.87 -7.61 -7.94
C ARG A 15 3.37 -7.35 -7.73
N GLY A 16 3.00 -6.20 -7.20
CA GLY A 16 1.61 -5.75 -7.10
C GLY A 16 0.87 -5.64 -8.44
N VAL A 17 1.59 -5.69 -9.57
CA VAL A 17 0.98 -5.80 -10.90
C VAL A 17 0.17 -7.11 -11.06
N PHE A 18 0.61 -8.21 -10.43
CA PHE A 18 -0.19 -9.43 -10.40
C PHE A 18 -1.52 -9.19 -9.68
N THR A 19 -1.46 -8.53 -8.52
CA THR A 19 -2.65 -8.16 -7.75
C THR A 19 -3.58 -7.26 -8.57
N SER A 20 -3.04 -6.27 -9.30
CA SER A 20 -3.86 -5.39 -10.14
C SER A 20 -4.62 -6.17 -11.22
N GLY A 21 -3.97 -7.15 -11.87
CA GLY A 21 -4.64 -7.98 -12.87
C GLY A 21 -5.80 -8.80 -12.29
N VAL A 22 -5.66 -9.32 -11.07
CA VAL A 22 -6.76 -10.03 -10.39
C VAL A 22 -7.90 -9.08 -10.06
N LEU A 23 -7.60 -7.88 -9.54
CA LEU A 23 -8.61 -6.89 -9.19
C LEU A 23 -9.28 -6.29 -10.43
N ASP A 24 -8.52 -6.03 -11.50
CA ASP A 24 -9.07 -5.56 -12.77
C ASP A 24 -10.10 -6.57 -13.30
N TYR A 25 -9.77 -7.87 -13.29
CA TYR A 25 -10.71 -8.91 -13.67
C TYR A 25 -11.97 -8.91 -12.79
N LEU A 26 -11.84 -8.78 -11.48
CA LEU A 26 -13.02 -8.69 -10.60
C LEU A 26 -13.87 -7.46 -10.91
N MET A 27 -13.24 -6.31 -11.16
CA MET A 27 -13.93 -5.07 -11.54
C MET A 27 -14.64 -5.21 -12.90
N GLU A 28 -14.02 -5.85 -13.90
CA GLU A 28 -14.64 -6.16 -15.19
C GLU A 28 -15.88 -7.05 -15.07
N GLN A 29 -15.90 -7.91 -14.04
CA GLN A 29 -17.06 -8.75 -13.72
C GLN A 29 -18.06 -8.07 -12.75
N ASP A 30 -17.93 -6.76 -12.52
CA ASP A 30 -18.73 -6.01 -11.53
C ASP A 30 -18.77 -6.69 -10.15
N THR A 31 -17.66 -7.31 -9.77
CA THR A 31 -17.51 -8.08 -8.52
C THR A 31 -16.72 -7.28 -7.49
N TYR A 32 -17.40 -6.85 -6.45
CA TYR A 32 -16.82 -6.07 -5.36
C TYR A 32 -17.03 -6.75 -4.02
N LEU A 33 -15.98 -6.81 -3.20
CA LEU A 33 -16.02 -7.34 -1.85
C LEU A 33 -16.21 -6.18 -0.85
N SER A 34 -16.96 -6.44 0.22
CA SER A 34 -17.31 -5.41 1.21
C SER A 34 -16.14 -4.93 2.07
N HIS A 35 -15.04 -5.69 2.11
CA HIS A 35 -13.84 -5.31 2.84
C HIS A 35 -12.60 -5.59 2.00
N VAL A 36 -11.78 -4.58 1.80
CA VAL A 36 -10.46 -4.69 1.15
C VAL A 36 -9.40 -4.12 2.07
N ILE A 37 -8.32 -4.89 2.28
CA ILE A 37 -7.19 -4.49 3.09
C ILE A 37 -5.89 -4.73 2.35
N GLY A 38 -5.06 -3.70 2.24
CA GLY A 38 -3.82 -3.74 1.47
C GLY A 38 -2.60 -3.24 2.23
N VAL A 39 -1.45 -3.80 1.86
CA VAL A 39 -0.14 -3.49 2.42
C VAL A 39 0.78 -3.00 1.30
N SER A 40 1.42 -1.83 1.46
CA SER A 40 2.39 -1.31 0.48
C SER A 40 1.75 -1.17 -0.92
N ALA A 41 2.30 -1.80 -1.96
CA ALA A 41 1.66 -1.86 -3.27
C ALA A 41 0.23 -2.42 -3.22
N GLY A 42 -0.08 -3.29 -2.25
CA GLY A 42 -1.44 -3.77 -1.99
C GLY A 42 -2.38 -2.67 -1.48
N ALA A 43 -1.87 -1.68 -0.73
CA ALA A 43 -2.66 -0.52 -0.30
C ALA A 43 -3.07 0.36 -1.50
N CYS A 44 -2.16 0.58 -2.46
CA CYS A 44 -2.46 1.28 -3.71
C CYS A 44 -3.51 0.51 -4.54
N ASN A 45 -3.35 -0.80 -4.65
CA ASN A 45 -4.33 -1.68 -5.30
C ASN A 45 -5.71 -1.61 -4.61
N ALA A 46 -5.75 -1.55 -3.28
CA ALA A 46 -7.00 -1.50 -2.52
C ALA A 46 -7.80 -0.22 -2.81
N VAL A 47 -7.14 0.94 -2.84
CA VAL A 47 -7.82 2.21 -3.13
C VAL A 47 -8.28 2.29 -4.59
N ASP A 48 -7.48 1.75 -5.53
CA ASP A 48 -7.86 1.69 -6.95
C ASP A 48 -9.05 0.75 -7.21
N TYR A 49 -9.11 -0.38 -6.50
CA TYR A 49 -10.27 -1.27 -6.53
C TYR A 49 -11.52 -0.60 -5.95
N ALA A 50 -11.38 0.09 -4.82
CA ALA A 50 -12.50 0.81 -4.21
C ALA A 50 -12.97 2.00 -5.05
N SER A 51 -12.08 2.64 -5.82
CA SER A 51 -12.43 3.70 -6.78
C SER A 51 -12.90 3.16 -8.15
N LYS A 52 -12.94 1.83 -8.33
CA LYS A 52 -13.39 1.17 -9.57
C LYS A 52 -12.57 1.54 -10.80
N GLN A 53 -11.29 1.84 -10.61
CA GLN A 53 -10.41 2.30 -11.69
C GLN A 53 -9.61 1.15 -12.32
N ILE A 54 -10.22 0.44 -13.26
CA ILE A 54 -9.59 -0.66 -14.00
C ILE A 54 -8.30 -0.17 -14.68
N GLY A 55 -7.21 -0.92 -14.54
CA GLY A 55 -5.91 -0.67 -15.16
C GLY A 55 -5.08 0.44 -14.53
N ARG A 56 -5.63 1.24 -13.59
CA ARG A 56 -4.89 2.37 -13.02
C ARG A 56 -3.62 1.94 -12.30
N THR A 57 -3.69 0.96 -11.40
CA THR A 57 -2.51 0.46 -10.68
C THR A 57 -1.44 -0.06 -11.64
N ARG A 58 -1.82 -0.82 -12.66
CA ARG A 58 -0.88 -1.28 -13.70
C ARG A 58 -0.17 -0.10 -14.37
N ASN A 59 -0.91 0.91 -14.77
CA ASN A 59 -0.36 2.09 -15.44
C ASN A 59 0.60 2.88 -14.53
N CYS A 60 0.31 2.98 -13.23
CA CYS A 60 1.21 3.59 -12.25
C CYS A 60 2.49 2.78 -12.00
N MET A 61 2.43 1.45 -12.12
CA MET A 61 3.57 0.56 -11.85
C MET A 61 4.43 0.30 -13.07
N ILE A 62 3.84 0.27 -14.27
CA ILE A 62 4.52 0.04 -15.55
C ILE A 62 4.41 1.32 -16.36
N VAL A 63 5.32 2.24 -16.10
CA VAL A 63 5.37 3.55 -16.77
C VAL A 63 6.35 3.47 -17.92
N GLU A 64 5.84 3.61 -19.14
CA GLU A 64 6.63 3.55 -20.38
C GLU A 64 7.31 4.90 -20.67
N ASP A 65 6.68 6.00 -20.29
CA ASP A 65 7.25 7.33 -20.49
C ASP A 65 8.35 7.62 -19.46
N LYS A 66 9.53 7.92 -19.96
CA LYS A 66 10.71 8.22 -19.12
C LYS A 66 10.54 9.47 -18.27
N GLU A 67 9.73 10.43 -18.72
CA GLU A 67 9.45 11.66 -17.99
C GLU A 67 8.70 11.38 -16.67
N TYR A 68 7.88 10.34 -16.67
CA TYR A 68 7.07 9.97 -15.51
C TYR A 68 7.67 8.80 -14.71
N ASN A 69 8.92 8.42 -15.00
CA ASN A 69 9.60 7.37 -14.26
C ASN A 69 9.81 7.78 -12.79
N TYR A 70 9.44 6.89 -11.88
CA TYR A 70 9.53 7.11 -10.42
C TYR A 70 10.74 6.44 -9.75
N HIS A 71 11.68 5.91 -10.52
CA HIS A 71 12.92 5.35 -9.98
C HIS A 71 13.99 6.43 -9.92
N ASN A 72 14.44 6.76 -8.73
CA ASN A 72 15.51 7.72 -8.53
C ASN A 72 16.87 7.16 -8.98
N ASN A 73 17.64 7.98 -9.67
CA ASN A 73 19.04 7.71 -9.94
C ASN A 73 19.91 7.95 -8.68
N LEU A 74 21.20 7.62 -8.73
CA LEU A 74 22.10 7.74 -7.58
C LEU A 74 22.19 9.17 -7.01
N ARG A 75 22.12 10.19 -7.86
CA ARG A 75 22.16 11.61 -7.45
C ARG A 75 20.89 11.99 -6.68
N ASP A 76 19.74 11.60 -7.22
CA ASP A 76 18.45 11.87 -6.59
C ASP A 76 18.29 11.07 -5.28
N PHE A 77 18.76 9.81 -5.26
CA PHE A 77 18.82 9.03 -4.02
C PHE A 77 19.64 9.71 -2.93
N MET A 78 20.80 10.29 -3.25
CA MET A 78 21.61 10.99 -2.25
C MET A 78 20.94 12.27 -1.74
N ARG A 79 20.16 12.95 -2.59
CA ARG A 79 19.43 14.19 -2.23
C ARG A 79 18.19 13.89 -1.40
N GLU A 80 17.38 12.95 -1.84
CA GLU A 80 16.05 12.67 -1.28
C GLU A 80 16.06 11.53 -0.26
N LYS A 81 17.19 10.80 -0.18
CA LYS A 81 17.32 9.58 0.64
C LYS A 81 16.19 8.58 0.38
N SER A 82 15.75 8.54 -0.87
CA SER A 82 14.69 7.67 -1.35
C SER A 82 15.09 6.99 -2.65
N LEU A 83 14.83 5.67 -2.75
CA LEU A 83 15.06 4.90 -3.98
C LEU A 83 13.98 5.21 -5.02
N LEU A 84 12.80 5.61 -4.56
CA LEU A 84 11.67 5.98 -5.39
C LEU A 84 11.37 7.47 -5.22
N ASP A 85 10.96 8.11 -6.31
CA ASP A 85 10.37 9.44 -6.26
C ASP A 85 8.95 9.32 -5.68
N MET A 86 8.86 9.46 -4.36
CA MET A 86 7.60 9.31 -3.63
C MET A 86 6.63 10.46 -3.91
N ASP A 87 7.12 11.62 -4.33
CA ASP A 87 6.27 12.74 -4.72
C ASP A 87 5.68 12.49 -6.11
N MET A 88 6.44 11.89 -7.03
CA MET A 88 5.89 11.44 -8.31
C MET A 88 4.73 10.46 -8.10
N VAL A 89 4.93 9.42 -7.28
CA VAL A 89 3.95 8.35 -7.09
C VAL A 89 2.72 8.79 -6.30
N PHE A 90 2.91 9.58 -5.21
CA PHE A 90 1.84 9.88 -4.25
C PHE A 90 1.32 11.33 -4.31
N ASP A 91 1.83 12.14 -5.24
CA ASP A 91 1.31 13.48 -5.50
C ASP A 91 1.00 13.69 -6.98
N LYS A 92 1.99 13.63 -7.86
CA LYS A 92 1.79 13.90 -9.30
C LYS A 92 0.91 12.86 -10.00
N TYR A 93 1.15 11.56 -9.78
CA TYR A 93 0.32 10.51 -10.39
C TYR A 93 -1.16 10.68 -10.06
N PRO A 94 -1.57 10.73 -8.78
CA PRO A 94 -3.00 10.78 -8.46
C PRO A 94 -3.67 12.11 -8.79
N ARG A 95 -2.91 13.19 -9.02
CA ARG A 95 -3.48 14.50 -9.33
C ARG A 95 -3.45 14.84 -10.82
N GLU A 96 -2.42 14.42 -11.54
CA GLU A 96 -2.14 14.94 -12.87
C GLU A 96 -1.99 13.84 -13.93
N ILE A 97 -1.18 12.79 -13.68
CA ILE A 97 -0.75 11.84 -14.70
C ILE A 97 -1.70 10.66 -14.80
N PHE A 98 -2.06 10.09 -13.66
CA PHE A 98 -3.03 9.00 -13.52
C PHE A 98 -4.08 9.40 -12.48
N PRO A 99 -4.99 10.34 -12.80
CA PRO A 99 -5.90 10.94 -11.82
C PRO A 99 -6.67 9.88 -11.03
N PHE A 100 -6.69 10.06 -9.71
CA PHE A 100 -7.43 9.19 -8.81
C PHE A 100 -8.86 9.69 -8.64
N ASP A 101 -9.84 8.83 -8.84
CA ASP A 101 -11.26 9.15 -8.66
C ASP A 101 -11.67 9.01 -7.19
N PHE A 102 -11.32 10.03 -6.41
CA PHE A 102 -11.65 10.09 -4.99
C PHE A 102 -13.15 10.11 -4.73
N GLU A 103 -13.94 10.70 -5.63
CA GLU A 103 -15.40 10.74 -5.49
C GLU A 103 -16.02 9.34 -5.59
N THR A 104 -15.60 8.54 -6.57
CA THR A 104 -16.05 7.13 -6.70
C THR A 104 -15.56 6.29 -5.54
N PHE A 105 -14.31 6.48 -5.06
CA PHE A 105 -13.78 5.84 -3.86
C PHE A 105 -14.67 6.13 -2.65
N ARG A 106 -14.97 7.39 -2.38
CA ARG A 106 -15.80 7.83 -1.27
C ARG A 106 -17.21 7.22 -1.35
N LYS A 107 -17.85 7.26 -2.54
CA LYS A 107 -19.15 6.64 -2.76
C LYS A 107 -19.16 5.13 -2.49
N SER A 108 -18.12 4.41 -2.88
CA SER A 108 -18.00 2.98 -2.58
C SER A 108 -17.94 2.73 -1.06
N CYS A 109 -17.21 3.57 -0.34
CA CYS A 109 -17.14 3.48 1.13
C CYS A 109 -18.48 3.85 1.79
N GLU A 110 -19.18 4.88 1.32
CA GLU A 110 -20.51 5.25 1.79
C GLU A 110 -21.56 4.15 1.54
N GLN A 111 -21.38 3.35 0.49
CA GLN A 111 -22.20 2.19 0.18
C GLN A 111 -21.85 0.94 0.99
N GLY A 112 -20.89 1.04 1.92
CA GLY A 112 -20.55 0.00 2.88
C GLY A 112 -19.24 -0.75 2.60
N MET A 113 -18.43 -0.34 1.62
CA MET A 113 -17.10 -0.91 1.44
C MET A 113 -16.15 -0.35 2.50
N VAL A 114 -15.45 -1.23 3.19
CA VAL A 114 -14.35 -0.87 4.10
C VAL A 114 -13.03 -1.05 3.39
N CYS A 115 -12.26 0.02 3.22
CA CYS A 115 -10.95 0.01 2.58
C CYS A 115 -9.86 0.39 3.59
N GLU A 116 -9.01 -0.56 3.95
CA GLU A 116 -7.97 -0.39 4.96
C GLU A 116 -6.57 -0.41 4.33
N GLN A 117 -5.72 0.49 4.78
CA GLN A 117 -4.30 0.55 4.43
C GLN A 117 -3.46 0.25 5.66
N VAL A 118 -2.56 -0.72 5.55
CA VAL A 118 -1.71 -1.14 6.67
C VAL A 118 -0.43 -0.32 6.70
N THR A 119 -0.14 0.26 7.85
CA THR A 119 1.10 1.00 8.13
C THR A 119 1.78 0.44 9.37
N THR A 120 3.06 0.71 9.54
CA THR A 120 3.79 0.40 10.77
C THR A 120 4.06 1.68 11.54
N ASN A 121 3.49 1.78 12.73
CA ASN A 121 3.76 2.89 13.66
C ASN A 121 5.18 2.75 14.21
N CYS A 122 6.06 3.71 13.92
CA CYS A 122 7.46 3.63 14.33
C CYS A 122 7.69 3.83 15.84
N ILE A 123 6.71 4.38 16.56
CA ILE A 123 6.80 4.56 18.02
C ILE A 123 6.49 3.25 18.73
N THR A 124 5.48 2.52 18.26
CA THR A 124 4.99 1.29 18.92
C THR A 124 5.51 0.00 18.29
N GLY A 125 6.08 0.06 17.09
CA GLY A 125 6.45 -1.10 16.28
C GLY A 125 5.26 -1.93 15.76
N LYS A 126 4.04 -1.49 15.99
CA LYS A 126 2.83 -2.24 15.67
C LYS A 126 2.21 -1.82 14.35
N ALA A 127 1.50 -2.77 13.74
CA ALA A 127 0.67 -2.47 12.58
C ALA A 127 -0.52 -1.59 12.99
N GLU A 128 -0.84 -0.62 12.15
CA GLU A 128 -2.08 0.14 12.21
C GLU A 128 -2.84 -0.01 10.90
N TYR A 129 -4.15 -0.21 11.02
CA TYR A 129 -5.07 -0.46 9.91
C TYR A 129 -5.90 0.80 9.72
N MET A 130 -5.44 1.63 8.78
CA MET A 130 -5.98 2.98 8.60
C MET A 130 -7.12 2.99 7.61
N ILE A 131 -8.17 3.76 7.93
CA ILE A 131 -9.30 4.06 7.06
C ILE A 131 -9.36 5.57 6.90
N GLU A 132 -9.43 6.05 5.66
CA GLU A 132 -9.62 7.46 5.34
C GLU A 132 -10.59 7.59 4.17
N THR A 133 -11.69 8.31 4.37
CA THR A 133 -12.75 8.44 3.36
C THR A 133 -13.16 9.89 3.11
N GLN A 134 -12.60 10.84 3.85
CA GLN A 134 -13.02 12.24 3.80
C GLN A 134 -11.95 13.18 3.28
N ASP A 135 -10.68 12.89 3.56
CA ASP A 135 -9.55 13.74 3.20
C ASP A 135 -8.65 13.03 2.18
N PHE A 136 -8.68 13.53 0.94
CA PHE A 136 -7.90 12.97 -0.17
C PHE A 136 -6.39 13.08 0.09
N ASP A 137 -5.91 14.19 0.62
CA ASP A 137 -4.48 14.40 0.90
C ASP A 137 -4.01 13.44 1.99
N ARG A 138 -4.84 13.22 3.00
CA ARG A 138 -4.55 12.26 4.07
C ARG A 138 -4.57 10.81 3.57
N LEU A 139 -5.49 10.44 2.68
CA LEU A 139 -5.52 9.13 2.03
C LEU A 139 -4.23 8.86 1.25
N LEU A 140 -3.79 9.82 0.43
CA LEU A 140 -2.52 9.72 -0.31
C LEU A 140 -1.32 9.58 0.63
N ARG A 141 -1.32 10.33 1.74
CA ARG A 141 -0.27 10.24 2.77
C ARG A 141 -0.24 8.88 3.45
N ILE A 142 -1.39 8.27 3.73
CA ILE A 142 -1.50 6.91 4.28
C ILE A 142 -0.96 5.88 3.28
N CYS A 143 -1.34 5.96 2.01
CA CYS A 143 -0.81 5.08 0.96
C CYS A 143 0.71 5.22 0.81
N ARG A 144 1.23 6.45 0.88
CA ARG A 144 2.67 6.75 0.89
C ARG A 144 3.36 6.10 2.10
N ALA A 145 2.79 6.23 3.30
CA ALA A 145 3.32 5.62 4.52
C ALA A 145 3.35 4.10 4.41
N SER A 146 2.24 3.48 3.96
CA SER A 146 2.15 2.04 3.73
C SER A 146 3.21 1.52 2.75
N SER A 147 3.70 2.36 1.84
CA SER A 147 4.68 2.04 0.80
C SER A 147 6.11 2.51 1.12
N SER A 148 6.33 3.15 2.27
CA SER A 148 7.63 3.68 2.68
C SER A 148 8.53 2.59 3.25
N MET A 149 9.26 1.90 2.36
CA MET A 149 10.18 0.83 2.74
C MET A 149 11.34 1.37 3.57
N PRO A 150 11.65 0.74 4.72
CA PRO A 150 12.74 1.18 5.58
C PRO A 150 14.09 1.15 4.86
N LEU A 151 14.94 2.14 5.13
CA LEU A 151 16.23 2.41 4.50
C LEU A 151 16.16 2.82 3.02
N LEU A 152 15.05 2.60 2.34
CA LEU A 152 14.86 2.89 0.91
C LEU A 152 13.97 4.12 0.68
N CYS A 153 13.10 4.44 1.62
CA CYS A 153 12.22 5.60 1.57
C CYS A 153 12.17 6.30 2.94
N PRO A 154 11.88 7.61 2.97
CA PRO A 154 11.71 8.33 4.22
C PRO A 154 10.48 7.85 5.00
N MET A 155 10.53 7.99 6.34
CA MET A 155 9.32 7.88 7.16
C MET A 155 8.32 8.97 6.80
N VAL A 156 7.03 8.63 6.89
CA VAL A 156 5.94 9.57 6.65
C VAL A 156 5.28 9.93 7.98
N ASN A 157 5.16 11.23 8.24
CA ASN A 157 4.45 11.71 9.41
C ASN A 157 2.95 11.81 9.10
N ILE A 158 2.11 11.18 9.93
CA ILE A 158 0.66 11.31 9.90
C ILE A 158 0.22 11.69 11.31
N ASP A 159 -0.41 12.85 11.45
CA ASP A 159 -0.93 13.37 12.71
C ASP A 159 0.12 13.39 13.85
N GLY A 160 1.38 13.72 13.53
CA GLY A 160 2.49 13.79 14.48
C GLY A 160 3.20 12.46 14.76
N VAL A 161 2.73 11.36 14.18
CA VAL A 161 3.32 10.02 14.36
C VAL A 161 4.08 9.61 13.09
N PRO A 162 5.34 9.12 13.21
CA PRO A 162 6.08 8.59 12.08
C PRO A 162 5.67 7.16 11.73
N TYR A 163 5.46 6.91 10.43
CA TYR A 163 5.07 5.60 9.89
C TYR A 163 6.04 5.13 8.80
N LEU A 164 6.14 3.82 8.69
CA LEU A 164 6.83 3.09 7.62
C LEU A 164 5.89 2.03 7.02
N ASP A 165 6.39 1.32 6.00
CA ASP A 165 5.68 0.26 5.27
C ASP A 165 5.02 -0.74 6.22
N GLY A 166 3.75 -1.02 5.98
CA GLY A 166 2.96 -1.95 6.78
C GLY A 166 3.51 -3.39 6.79
N GLY A 167 4.27 -3.76 5.76
CA GLY A 167 4.90 -5.08 5.66
C GLY A 167 6.00 -5.34 6.69
N LEU A 168 6.41 -4.33 7.49
CA LEU A 168 7.28 -4.55 8.64
C LEU A 168 6.53 -5.27 9.76
N ALA A 169 5.36 -4.78 10.13
CA ALA A 169 4.59 -5.28 11.26
C ALA A 169 3.57 -6.37 10.87
N ASP A 170 2.87 -6.21 9.72
CA ASP A 170 1.90 -7.18 9.23
C ASP A 170 1.87 -7.22 7.70
N SER A 171 2.63 -8.14 7.11
CA SER A 171 2.77 -8.25 5.65
C SER A 171 1.53 -8.85 4.96
N ILE A 172 0.75 -9.67 5.67
CA ILE A 172 -0.44 -10.36 5.17
C ILE A 172 -1.49 -10.36 6.28
N PRO A 173 -2.33 -9.32 6.38
CA PRO A 173 -3.18 -9.04 7.54
C PRO A 173 -4.42 -9.96 7.64
N ILE A 174 -4.22 -11.28 7.53
CA ILE A 174 -5.30 -12.28 7.59
C ILE A 174 -5.95 -12.28 8.98
N ARG A 175 -5.14 -12.17 10.05
CA ARG A 175 -5.67 -12.16 11.41
C ARG A 175 -6.58 -10.96 11.66
N HIS A 176 -6.19 -9.79 11.16
CA HIS A 176 -7.03 -8.60 11.24
C HIS A 176 -8.31 -8.78 10.42
N ALA A 177 -8.22 -9.29 9.19
CA ALA A 177 -9.38 -9.56 8.34
C ALA A 177 -10.38 -10.55 8.98
N LEU A 178 -9.92 -11.51 9.76
CA LEU A 178 -10.81 -12.45 10.50
C LEU A 178 -11.69 -11.73 11.54
N HIS A 179 -11.23 -10.60 12.08
CA HIS A 179 -12.03 -9.83 13.06
C HIS A 179 -13.21 -9.09 12.41
N GLN A 180 -13.21 -8.91 11.08
CA GLN A 180 -14.31 -8.28 10.34
C GLN A 180 -15.58 -9.14 10.25
N LYS A 181 -15.50 -10.41 10.69
CA LYS A 181 -16.62 -11.38 10.70
C LYS A 181 -17.25 -11.60 9.32
N ASN A 182 -16.52 -11.38 8.24
CA ASN A 182 -16.95 -11.72 6.89
C ASN A 182 -16.96 -13.24 6.69
N GLU A 183 -17.90 -13.73 5.89
CA GLU A 183 -18.06 -15.17 5.66
C GLU A 183 -16.87 -15.80 4.93
N LYS A 184 -16.20 -15.02 4.11
CA LYS A 184 -15.10 -15.48 3.26
C LYS A 184 -13.94 -14.50 3.30
N ILE A 185 -12.73 -15.03 3.17
CA ILE A 185 -11.52 -14.24 3.01
C ILE A 185 -10.78 -14.73 1.77
N VAL A 186 -10.53 -13.84 0.84
CA VAL A 186 -9.68 -14.04 -0.33
C VAL A 186 -8.32 -13.42 0.00
N VAL A 187 -7.23 -14.12 -0.30
CA VAL A 187 -5.88 -13.60 -0.09
C VAL A 187 -5.13 -13.62 -1.42
N ILE A 188 -4.67 -12.45 -1.87
CA ILE A 188 -3.83 -12.34 -3.06
C ILE A 188 -2.37 -12.20 -2.62
N LEU A 189 -1.59 -13.23 -2.93
CA LEU A 189 -0.16 -13.30 -2.63
C LEU A 189 0.66 -12.88 -3.84
N THR A 190 1.76 -12.17 -3.58
CA THR A 190 2.69 -11.68 -4.61
C THR A 190 3.98 -12.52 -4.69
N ARG A 191 4.08 -13.56 -3.90
CA ARG A 191 5.21 -14.50 -3.87
C ARG A 191 4.80 -15.88 -4.37
N ASN A 192 5.77 -16.60 -4.91
CA ASN A 192 5.57 -17.98 -5.32
C ASN A 192 5.22 -18.90 -4.13
N PRO A 193 4.46 -19.98 -4.36
CA PRO A 193 4.21 -20.99 -3.34
C PRO A 193 5.52 -21.47 -2.70
N GLY A 194 5.50 -21.65 -1.38
CA GLY A 194 6.67 -22.10 -0.62
C GLY A 194 7.69 -21.02 -0.25
N TYR A 195 7.49 -19.77 -0.69
CA TYR A 195 8.36 -18.67 -0.26
C TYR A 195 8.36 -18.52 1.26
N ARG A 196 9.57 -18.44 1.82
CA ARG A 196 9.78 -18.10 3.25
C ARG A 196 10.70 -16.89 3.34
N LYS A 197 10.28 -15.88 4.09
CA LYS A 197 11.08 -14.67 4.35
C LYS A 197 12.34 -15.11 5.12
N LYS A 198 13.52 -14.77 4.60
CA LYS A 198 14.79 -15.04 5.29
C LYS A 198 14.91 -14.16 6.53
N SER A 199 15.53 -14.70 7.58
CA SER A 199 15.89 -13.92 8.75
C SER A 199 16.85 -12.79 8.39
N MET A 200 16.74 -11.69 9.11
CA MET A 200 17.62 -10.53 8.94
C MET A 200 19.07 -10.90 9.27
N THR A 201 20.01 -10.54 8.41
CA THR A 201 21.45 -10.72 8.70
C THR A 201 21.92 -9.79 9.82
N LYS A 202 22.98 -10.17 10.53
CA LYS A 202 23.58 -9.33 11.59
C LYS A 202 23.96 -7.93 11.08
N GLY A 203 24.46 -7.82 9.84
CA GLY A 203 24.79 -6.56 9.19
C GLY A 203 23.57 -5.67 8.98
N MET A 204 22.50 -6.24 8.45
CA MET A 204 21.23 -5.53 8.28
C MET A 204 20.64 -5.07 9.62
N ALA A 205 20.66 -5.93 10.63
CA ALA A 205 20.19 -5.58 11.97
C ALA A 205 20.99 -4.42 12.59
N LYS A 206 22.31 -4.34 12.34
CA LYS A 206 23.15 -3.21 12.76
C LYS A 206 22.77 -1.93 12.01
N LEU A 207 22.51 -2.01 10.71
CA LEU A 207 22.09 -0.87 9.90
C LEU A 207 20.73 -0.32 10.37
N TYR A 208 19.76 -1.19 10.61
CA TYR A 208 18.45 -0.81 11.16
C TYR A 208 18.58 -0.13 12.52
N ARG A 209 19.37 -0.70 13.44
CA ARG A 209 19.62 -0.06 14.75
C ARG A 209 20.26 1.32 14.62
N ARG A 210 21.16 1.52 13.67
CA ARG A 210 21.76 2.83 13.42
C ARG A 210 20.75 3.84 12.86
N ALA A 211 19.89 3.40 11.94
CA ALA A 211 18.91 4.27 11.28
C ALA A 211 17.70 4.58 12.17
N TYR A 212 17.24 3.59 12.92
CA TYR A 212 15.97 3.65 13.66
C TYR A 212 16.09 3.41 15.16
N GLY A 213 17.31 3.39 15.72
CA GLY A 213 17.57 3.03 17.14
C GLY A 213 16.95 3.95 18.20
N LYS A 214 16.43 5.11 17.78
CA LYS A 214 15.62 5.98 18.65
C LYS A 214 14.16 5.53 18.79
N TYR A 215 13.72 4.57 17.98
CA TYR A 215 12.39 3.98 18.03
C TYR A 215 12.47 2.63 18.76
N PRO A 216 11.50 2.29 19.62
CA PRO A 216 11.63 1.18 20.57
C PRO A 216 11.61 -0.22 19.95
N GLU A 217 11.01 -0.40 18.75
CA GLU A 217 10.78 -1.73 18.14
C GLU A 217 11.35 -1.83 16.71
#